data_2ea39d20d8c955ee53e16f60f2b85d7e
#
_entry.id   2ea39d20d8c955ee53e16f60f2b85d7e
#
_cell.length_a   1.000
_cell.length_b   1.000
_cell.length_c   1.000
_cell.angle_alpha   90.00
_cell.angle_beta   90.00
_cell.angle_gamma   90.00
#
_symmetry.space_group_name_H-M   'P 1'
#
loop_
_entity.id
_entity.type
_entity.pdbx_description
1 polymer ?
#
loop_
_entity_poly.entity_id
_entity_poly.type
_entity_poly.pdbx_seq_one_letter_code
_entity_poly.pdbx_strand_id
1 'polypeptide(L)'
;MTHSNRTLVYFEKWMDPVGEEIIEGEAGIGLRRLGFADDEEANWAARADAHGYQMLPAFEIQPPFIPDKALIGRCPNMLAFSVSGAGYDIVDIEACNENGILVVNQTGSNAESVAQHVLAMMLALSKQVIQGDRRMRLGPDGWGRWDFKGRELTGRTLGIIGLGNIGQRVSALAGGLFEMKVLAYDPYITAEDFRERGARPVDFDDIFSQSDFVSVNCPLSEETTAMIGAREYRMMKPSAYFITTARGGIHDEAALANVLDEGLVAGAGLDVFDPEPPPADHPLMGFDNVLLSPHVAGITDESTHNMASWAAEQWLTIFRGRRPPRLINPEAWPAYRERYKRVTGDNVAD
;
A
#
# COMPACT_ATOMS: atom_id res chain seq x y z
N MET A 1 -9.83 -16.83 -36.26
CA MET A 1 -8.71 -15.89 -36.02
C MET A 1 -7.80 -16.57 -35.00
N THR A 2 -6.59 -16.94 -35.43
CA THR A 2 -5.60 -17.56 -34.55
C THR A 2 -5.13 -16.44 -33.58
N HIS A 3 -5.64 -16.43 -32.35
CA HIS A 3 -5.11 -15.57 -31.33
C HIS A 3 -3.62 -15.94 -31.14
N SER A 4 -2.73 -14.97 -31.43
CA SER A 4 -1.33 -15.14 -31.13
C SER A 4 -1.22 -15.34 -29.62
N ASN A 5 -0.49 -16.37 -29.19
CA ASN A 5 -0.31 -16.71 -27.79
C ASN A 5 0.29 -15.49 -27.04
N ARG A 6 -0.40 -14.98 -26.03
CA ARG A 6 0.13 -13.97 -25.11
C ARG A 6 0.84 -14.68 -23.97
N THR A 7 1.97 -14.16 -23.54
CA THR A 7 2.72 -14.73 -22.42
C THR A 7 2.73 -13.75 -21.25
N LEU A 8 2.24 -14.21 -20.12
CA LEU A 8 2.33 -13.51 -18.84
C LEU A 8 3.40 -14.17 -17.98
N VAL A 9 4.39 -13.41 -17.52
CA VAL A 9 5.38 -13.90 -16.59
C VAL A 9 5.13 -13.35 -15.18
N TYR A 10 5.53 -14.11 -14.16
CA TYR A 10 5.53 -13.70 -12.77
C TYR A 10 6.66 -14.40 -12.03
N PHE A 11 7.10 -13.81 -10.91
CA PHE A 11 8.14 -14.41 -10.07
C PHE A 11 7.54 -15.04 -8.83
N GLU A 12 8.11 -16.20 -8.44
CA GLU A 12 7.84 -17.00 -7.25
C GLU A 12 6.38 -17.45 -7.12
N LYS A 13 5.44 -16.54 -6.89
CA LYS A 13 4.03 -16.85 -6.59
C LYS A 13 3.10 -15.69 -6.96
N TRP A 14 1.83 -15.99 -7.14
CA TRP A 14 0.76 -15.00 -7.03
C TRP A 14 0.38 -14.77 -5.56
N MET A 15 -0.34 -13.69 -5.28
CA MET A 15 -0.83 -13.40 -3.94
C MET A 15 -1.86 -14.44 -3.45
N ASP A 16 -2.60 -15.05 -4.39
CA ASP A 16 -3.56 -16.12 -4.15
C ASP A 16 -3.66 -16.98 -5.44
N PRO A 17 -3.85 -18.30 -5.35
CA PRO A 17 -3.95 -19.21 -6.49
C PRO A 17 -5.04 -18.84 -7.50
N VAL A 18 -6.09 -18.16 -7.08
CA VAL A 18 -7.20 -17.74 -7.96
C VAL A 18 -6.72 -16.93 -9.16
N GLY A 19 -5.63 -16.18 -9.02
CA GLY A 19 -5.06 -15.40 -10.12
C GLY A 19 -4.51 -16.30 -11.24
N GLU A 20 -3.80 -17.36 -10.88
CA GLU A 20 -3.30 -18.38 -11.82
C GLU A 20 -4.47 -19.13 -12.45
N GLU A 21 -5.44 -19.57 -11.65
CA GLU A 21 -6.62 -20.30 -12.12
C GLU A 21 -7.43 -19.52 -13.19
N ILE A 22 -7.62 -18.21 -12.96
CA ILE A 22 -8.33 -17.34 -13.92
C ILE A 22 -7.55 -17.23 -15.24
N ILE A 23 -6.23 -17.05 -15.17
CA ILE A 23 -5.38 -16.90 -16.37
C ILE A 23 -5.28 -18.23 -17.14
N GLU A 24 -5.08 -19.34 -16.45
CA GLU A 24 -4.98 -20.68 -17.06
C GLU A 24 -6.30 -21.13 -17.69
N GLY A 25 -7.43 -20.65 -17.17
CA GLY A 25 -8.76 -20.88 -17.75
C GLY A 25 -9.00 -20.16 -19.07
N GLU A 26 -8.15 -19.19 -19.47
CA GLU A 26 -8.34 -18.41 -20.69
C GLU A 26 -7.46 -18.93 -21.83
N ALA A 27 -8.13 -19.32 -22.94
CA ALA A 27 -7.43 -19.82 -24.10
C ALA A 27 -6.56 -18.73 -24.77
N GLY A 28 -5.33 -19.08 -25.17
CA GLY A 28 -4.42 -18.17 -25.86
C GLY A 28 -3.55 -17.31 -24.94
N ILE A 29 -3.57 -17.54 -23.64
CA ILE A 29 -2.64 -16.94 -22.69
C ILE A 29 -1.76 -18.05 -22.11
N GLY A 30 -0.45 -17.90 -22.26
CA GLY A 30 0.56 -18.74 -21.59
C GLY A 30 0.99 -18.08 -20.29
N LEU A 31 0.88 -18.79 -19.18
CA LEU A 31 1.39 -18.35 -17.88
C LEU A 31 2.76 -18.98 -17.62
N ARG A 32 3.74 -18.18 -17.20
CA ARG A 32 5.11 -18.66 -16.94
C ARG A 32 5.61 -18.15 -15.59
N ARG A 33 5.80 -19.08 -14.67
CA ARG A 33 6.47 -18.82 -13.39
C ARG A 33 7.99 -18.77 -13.59
N LEU A 34 8.64 -17.81 -12.92
CA LEU A 34 10.09 -17.63 -12.84
C LEU A 34 10.48 -17.60 -11.36
N GLY A 35 11.71 -18.03 -11.04
CA GLY A 35 12.28 -17.92 -9.70
C GLY A 35 13.37 -16.86 -9.64
N PHE A 36 13.51 -16.13 -8.55
CA PHE A 36 14.60 -15.17 -8.36
C PHE A 36 15.97 -15.87 -8.33
N ALA A 37 16.01 -17.14 -7.89
CA ALA A 37 17.21 -17.95 -7.81
C ALA A 37 17.49 -18.75 -9.10
N ASP A 38 16.61 -18.67 -10.11
CA ASP A 38 16.81 -19.35 -11.39
C ASP A 38 17.94 -18.70 -12.20
N ASP A 39 18.36 -19.37 -13.27
CA ASP A 39 19.38 -18.85 -14.18
C ASP A 39 18.99 -17.46 -14.71
N GLU A 40 19.89 -16.50 -14.54
CA GLU A 40 19.62 -15.08 -14.87
C GLU A 40 19.37 -14.88 -16.37
N GLU A 41 20.11 -15.58 -17.24
CA GLU A 41 19.93 -15.46 -18.70
C GLU A 41 18.58 -16.06 -19.13
N ALA A 42 18.18 -17.19 -18.53
CA ALA A 42 16.87 -17.79 -18.76
C ALA A 42 15.73 -16.87 -18.29
N ASN A 43 15.89 -16.24 -17.13
CA ASN A 43 14.93 -15.24 -16.63
C ASN A 43 14.84 -14.02 -17.56
N TRP A 44 15.97 -13.54 -18.10
CA TRP A 44 15.96 -12.45 -19.06
C TRP A 44 15.31 -12.84 -20.39
N ALA A 45 15.62 -14.01 -20.93
CA ALA A 45 15.01 -14.50 -22.15
C ALA A 45 13.48 -14.63 -22.01
N ALA A 46 13.02 -15.17 -20.88
CA ALA A 46 11.60 -15.30 -20.59
C ALA A 46 10.86 -13.95 -20.53
N ARG A 47 11.47 -12.93 -19.89
CA ARG A 47 10.89 -11.58 -19.82
C ARG A 47 10.92 -10.85 -21.17
N ALA A 48 11.98 -11.05 -21.97
CA ALA A 48 12.08 -10.46 -23.30
C ALA A 48 10.98 -10.97 -24.26
N ASP A 49 10.59 -12.24 -24.11
CA ASP A 49 9.51 -12.85 -24.90
C ASP A 49 8.10 -12.55 -24.33
N ALA A 50 8.02 -12.08 -23.09
CA ALA A 50 6.75 -11.87 -22.39
C ALA A 50 6.00 -10.63 -22.89
N HIS A 51 4.67 -10.71 -22.82
CA HIS A 51 3.75 -9.63 -23.12
C HIS A 51 3.23 -8.91 -21.86
N GLY A 52 3.33 -9.55 -20.73
CA GLY A 52 2.93 -9.02 -19.44
C GLY A 52 3.85 -9.50 -18.33
N TYR A 53 4.00 -8.65 -17.30
CA TYR A 53 4.72 -9.01 -16.10
C TYR A 53 3.89 -8.68 -14.86
N GLN A 54 3.37 -9.75 -14.20
CA GLN A 54 2.72 -9.65 -12.90
C GLN A 54 3.78 -9.64 -11.82
N MET A 55 3.83 -8.55 -11.06
CA MET A 55 4.83 -8.34 -10.01
C MET A 55 4.28 -8.70 -8.64
N LEU A 56 5.15 -9.13 -7.76
CA LEU A 56 4.92 -9.16 -6.31
C LEU A 56 4.73 -7.74 -5.76
N PRO A 57 4.32 -7.58 -4.49
CA PRO A 57 4.33 -6.28 -3.84
C PRO A 57 5.70 -5.59 -3.94
N ALA A 58 5.67 -4.25 -4.00
CA ALA A 58 6.87 -3.44 -4.23
C ALA A 58 8.03 -3.75 -3.28
N PHE A 59 7.75 -4.03 -2.02
CA PHE A 59 8.79 -4.34 -1.01
C PHE A 59 9.42 -5.74 -1.15
N GLU A 60 8.83 -6.65 -1.94
CA GLU A 60 9.38 -7.99 -2.19
C GLU A 60 10.25 -8.06 -3.46
N ILE A 61 10.29 -6.99 -4.27
CA ILE A 61 11.02 -6.95 -5.53
C ILE A 61 12.30 -6.14 -5.38
N GLN A 62 13.40 -6.70 -5.91
CA GLN A 62 14.72 -6.09 -5.91
C GLN A 62 15.27 -6.00 -7.35
N PRO A 63 16.26 -5.13 -7.62
CA PRO A 63 16.98 -5.18 -8.90
C PRO A 63 17.58 -6.57 -9.13
N PRO A 64 17.61 -7.08 -10.39
CA PRO A 64 17.25 -6.42 -11.66
C PRO A 64 15.79 -6.67 -12.10
N PHE A 65 14.87 -6.93 -11.17
CA PHE A 65 13.49 -7.33 -11.48
C PHE A 65 12.52 -6.14 -11.47
N ILE A 66 12.97 -4.96 -11.08
CA ILE A 66 12.21 -3.72 -11.04
C ILE A 66 12.01 -3.18 -12.47
N PRO A 67 10.79 -2.73 -12.86
CA PRO A 67 10.52 -2.10 -14.15
C PRO A 67 11.13 -0.70 -14.26
N ASP A 68 12.44 -0.65 -14.50
CA ASP A 68 13.21 0.53 -14.82
C ASP A 68 13.51 0.62 -16.33
N LYS A 69 14.20 1.69 -16.75
CA LYS A 69 14.65 1.88 -18.15
C LYS A 69 15.45 0.69 -18.69
N ALA A 70 16.25 0.04 -17.85
CA ALA A 70 17.08 -1.08 -18.26
C ALA A 70 16.23 -2.33 -18.56
N LEU A 71 15.28 -2.68 -17.68
CA LEU A 71 14.36 -3.77 -17.90
C LEU A 71 13.45 -3.49 -19.11
N ILE A 72 12.88 -2.30 -19.20
CA ILE A 72 12.00 -1.88 -20.31
C ILE A 72 12.73 -2.01 -21.66
N GLY A 73 13.99 -1.58 -21.73
CA GLY A 73 14.80 -1.66 -22.95
C GLY A 73 15.11 -3.11 -23.40
N ARG A 74 15.09 -4.06 -22.47
CA ARG A 74 15.34 -5.50 -22.76
C ARG A 74 14.06 -6.29 -23.04
N CYS A 75 12.86 -5.71 -22.86
CA CYS A 75 11.58 -6.37 -23.00
C CYS A 75 10.74 -5.77 -24.15
N PRO A 76 11.10 -6.02 -25.43
CA PRO A 76 10.47 -5.36 -26.59
C PRO A 76 8.99 -5.69 -26.76
N ASN A 77 8.53 -6.85 -26.26
CA ASN A 77 7.16 -7.32 -26.40
C ASN A 77 6.26 -6.94 -25.22
N MET A 78 6.83 -6.35 -24.16
CA MET A 78 6.07 -6.00 -22.94
C MET A 78 4.95 -5.01 -23.24
N LEU A 79 3.72 -5.34 -22.88
CA LEU A 79 2.54 -4.51 -23.04
C LEU A 79 2.18 -3.78 -21.73
N ALA A 80 2.38 -4.46 -20.59
CA ALA A 80 2.04 -3.90 -19.31
C ALA A 80 2.85 -4.52 -18.16
N PHE A 81 2.95 -3.74 -17.06
CA PHE A 81 3.34 -4.17 -15.73
C PHE A 81 2.13 -4.10 -14.80
N SER A 82 1.95 -5.11 -13.96
CA SER A 82 0.88 -5.14 -12.96
C SER A 82 1.48 -5.38 -11.58
N VAL A 83 1.23 -4.47 -10.64
CA VAL A 83 1.65 -4.61 -9.24
C VAL A 83 0.55 -5.30 -8.45
N SER A 84 0.88 -6.24 -7.58
CA SER A 84 -0.10 -7.01 -6.79
C SER A 84 -0.86 -6.18 -5.75
N GLY A 85 -0.29 -5.08 -5.27
CA GLY A 85 -0.93 -4.20 -4.29
C GLY A 85 -1.40 -2.87 -4.88
N ALA A 86 -1.58 -1.88 -4.01
CA ALA A 86 -1.90 -0.50 -4.40
C ALA A 86 -0.63 0.33 -4.72
N GLY A 87 0.51 0.03 -4.09
CA GLY A 87 1.77 0.74 -4.28
C GLY A 87 2.42 0.42 -5.62
N TYR A 88 2.97 1.42 -6.29
CA TYR A 88 3.66 1.31 -7.57
C TYR A 88 4.94 2.17 -7.64
N ASP A 89 5.39 2.61 -6.50
CA ASP A 89 6.53 3.52 -6.30
C ASP A 89 7.87 3.00 -6.84
N ILE A 90 7.97 1.68 -7.08
CA ILE A 90 9.16 1.06 -7.69
C ILE A 90 9.15 1.08 -9.23
N VAL A 91 8.04 1.45 -9.88
CA VAL A 91 7.92 1.43 -11.34
C VAL A 91 8.30 2.78 -11.92
N ASP A 92 9.20 2.80 -12.90
CA ASP A 92 9.55 4.00 -13.66
C ASP A 92 8.39 4.35 -14.61
N ILE A 93 7.45 5.15 -14.09
CA ILE A 93 6.23 5.56 -14.82
C ILE A 93 6.57 6.37 -16.06
N GLU A 94 7.57 7.25 -16.00
CA GLU A 94 7.98 8.07 -17.13
C GLU A 94 8.52 7.20 -18.26
N ALA A 95 9.42 6.25 -17.95
CA ALA A 95 9.92 5.31 -18.93
C ALA A 95 8.81 4.41 -19.51
N CYS A 96 7.81 4.03 -18.72
CA CYS A 96 6.64 3.31 -19.21
C CYS A 96 5.82 4.15 -20.19
N ASN A 97 5.60 5.43 -19.88
CA ASN A 97 4.87 6.38 -20.76
C ASN A 97 5.59 6.56 -22.11
N GLU A 98 6.91 6.82 -22.06
CA GLU A 98 7.74 6.97 -23.27
C GLU A 98 7.69 5.76 -24.20
N ASN A 99 7.55 4.55 -23.61
CA ASN A 99 7.54 3.29 -24.34
C ASN A 99 6.14 2.76 -24.64
N GLY A 100 5.08 3.44 -24.25
CA GLY A 100 3.70 2.99 -24.42
C GLY A 100 3.42 1.68 -23.70
N ILE A 101 3.93 1.51 -22.48
CA ILE A 101 3.68 0.35 -21.61
C ILE A 101 2.69 0.77 -20.54
N LEU A 102 1.65 -0.01 -20.33
CA LEU A 102 0.67 0.26 -19.27
C LEU A 102 1.20 -0.17 -17.91
N VAL A 103 0.85 0.60 -16.89
CA VAL A 103 1.06 0.23 -15.50
C VAL A 103 -0.29 0.16 -14.80
N VAL A 104 -0.57 -0.99 -14.17
CA VAL A 104 -1.80 -1.22 -13.43
C VAL A 104 -1.49 -1.70 -12.01
N ASN A 105 -2.36 -1.36 -11.09
CA ASN A 105 -2.28 -1.85 -9.71
C ASN A 105 -3.64 -2.39 -9.23
N GLN A 106 -3.71 -2.83 -7.98
CA GLN A 106 -4.94 -3.37 -7.41
C GLN A 106 -5.52 -2.43 -6.34
N THR A 107 -5.48 -1.12 -6.61
CA THR A 107 -5.97 -0.09 -5.69
C THR A 107 -7.41 -0.37 -5.26
N GLY A 108 -7.67 -0.34 -3.96
CA GLY A 108 -8.95 -0.63 -3.33
C GLY A 108 -9.16 -2.09 -2.93
N SER A 109 -8.41 -3.05 -3.47
CA SER A 109 -8.58 -4.49 -3.18
C SER A 109 -8.33 -4.86 -1.71
N ASN A 110 -7.42 -4.14 -1.06
CA ASN A 110 -7.00 -4.36 0.33
C ASN A 110 -7.50 -3.28 1.30
N ALA A 111 -8.37 -2.37 0.87
CA ALA A 111 -8.77 -1.23 1.69
C ALA A 111 -9.46 -1.62 3.00
N GLU A 112 -10.27 -2.68 2.98
CA GLU A 112 -10.92 -3.23 4.18
C GLU A 112 -9.89 -3.76 5.18
N SER A 113 -8.96 -4.60 4.72
CA SER A 113 -7.89 -5.18 5.54
C SER A 113 -7.06 -4.09 6.22
N VAL A 114 -6.57 -3.11 5.44
CA VAL A 114 -5.74 -2.02 5.98
C VAL A 114 -6.53 -1.16 6.97
N ALA A 115 -7.79 -0.84 6.69
CA ALA A 115 -8.63 -0.06 7.60
C ALA A 115 -8.86 -0.79 8.94
N GLN A 116 -9.10 -2.10 8.90
CA GLN A 116 -9.21 -2.91 10.11
C GLN A 116 -7.90 -2.96 10.89
N HIS A 117 -6.75 -3.03 10.21
CA HIS A 117 -5.43 -2.99 10.84
C HIS A 117 -5.17 -1.65 11.55
N VAL A 118 -5.53 -0.52 10.93
CA VAL A 118 -5.47 0.80 11.57
C VAL A 118 -6.29 0.81 12.88
N LEU A 119 -7.54 0.32 12.83
CA LEU A 119 -8.38 0.24 14.02
C LEU A 119 -7.83 -0.72 15.08
N ALA A 120 -7.24 -1.85 14.66
CA ALA A 120 -6.60 -2.78 15.57
C ALA A 120 -5.42 -2.12 16.31
N MET A 121 -4.57 -1.36 15.61
CA MET A 121 -3.50 -0.57 16.22
C MET A 121 -4.03 0.48 17.18
N MET A 122 -5.06 1.25 16.78
CA MET A 122 -5.70 2.25 17.64
C MET A 122 -6.25 1.63 18.92
N LEU A 123 -6.96 0.51 18.83
CA LEU A 123 -7.50 -0.22 19.98
C LEU A 123 -6.40 -0.83 20.85
N ALA A 124 -5.42 -1.50 20.24
CA ALA A 124 -4.34 -2.15 20.98
C ALA A 124 -3.52 -1.13 21.80
N LEU A 125 -3.19 0.02 21.22
CA LEU A 125 -2.46 1.09 21.87
C LEU A 125 -3.30 1.77 22.95
N SER A 126 -4.51 2.21 22.63
CA SER A 126 -5.35 2.95 23.58
C SER A 126 -5.81 2.11 24.77
N LYS A 127 -5.98 0.80 24.59
CA LYS A 127 -6.34 -0.17 25.66
C LYS A 127 -5.12 -0.83 26.31
N GLN A 128 -3.89 -0.52 25.85
CA GLN A 128 -2.63 -1.09 26.33
C GLN A 128 -2.60 -2.63 26.30
N VAL A 129 -3.24 -3.23 25.28
CA VAL A 129 -3.39 -4.68 25.19
C VAL A 129 -2.04 -5.38 25.04
N ILE A 130 -1.16 -4.84 24.18
CA ILE A 130 0.15 -5.43 23.91
C ILE A 130 1.10 -5.25 25.10
N GLN A 131 1.07 -4.09 25.73
CA GLN A 131 1.87 -3.82 26.95
C GLN A 131 1.47 -4.80 28.06
N GLY A 132 0.16 -4.98 28.26
CA GLY A 132 -0.37 -5.94 29.23
C GLY A 132 0.04 -7.38 28.93
N ASP A 133 -0.11 -7.83 27.66
CA ASP A 133 0.30 -9.18 27.23
C ASP A 133 1.81 -9.41 27.46
N ARG A 134 2.66 -8.48 26.98
CA ARG A 134 4.12 -8.58 27.16
C ARG A 134 4.48 -8.68 28.64
N ARG A 135 3.87 -7.87 29.50
CA ARG A 135 4.17 -7.84 30.91
C ARG A 135 3.73 -9.10 31.63
N MET A 136 2.54 -9.61 31.34
CA MET A 136 2.04 -10.86 31.92
C MET A 136 2.93 -12.06 31.58
N ARG A 137 3.53 -12.10 30.39
CA ARG A 137 4.45 -13.18 29.98
C ARG A 137 5.77 -13.17 30.75
N LEU A 138 6.17 -12.03 31.32
CA LEU A 138 7.37 -11.91 32.16
C LEU A 138 7.14 -12.38 33.61
N GLY A 139 5.91 -12.73 33.99
CA GLY A 139 5.55 -13.24 35.31
C GLY A 139 4.70 -12.25 36.13
N PRO A 140 4.26 -12.68 37.33
CA PRO A 140 3.27 -11.93 38.12
C PRO A 140 3.82 -10.74 38.88
N ASP A 141 5.14 -10.62 38.98
CA ASP A 141 5.77 -9.62 39.87
C ASP A 141 5.99 -8.26 39.16
N GLY A 142 5.92 -7.21 39.96
CA GLY A 142 6.34 -5.85 39.54
C GLY A 142 5.35 -5.10 38.66
N TRP A 143 4.06 -5.47 38.66
CA TRP A 143 2.98 -4.72 38.00
C TRP A 143 1.63 -4.88 38.70
N GLY A 144 0.75 -3.90 38.50
CA GLY A 144 -0.63 -3.95 38.93
C GLY A 144 -1.61 -3.62 37.77
N ARG A 145 -2.84 -4.05 37.88
CA ARG A 145 -3.84 -3.82 36.83
C ARG A 145 -4.06 -2.34 36.47
N TRP A 146 -3.76 -1.44 37.39
CA TRP A 146 -3.91 0.00 37.17
C TRP A 146 -2.79 0.61 36.33
N ASP A 147 -1.66 -0.08 36.17
CA ASP A 147 -0.56 0.33 35.31
C ASP A 147 -0.97 0.26 33.82
N PHE A 148 -1.99 -0.55 33.50
CA PHE A 148 -2.56 -0.72 32.16
C PHE A 148 -3.90 0.00 32.00
N LYS A 149 -4.08 1.14 32.68
CA LYS A 149 -5.30 1.96 32.52
C LYS A 149 -5.33 2.61 31.15
N GLY A 150 -6.11 2.01 30.21
CA GLY A 150 -6.30 2.52 28.86
C GLY A 150 -7.36 3.62 28.75
N ARG A 151 -7.67 3.97 27.50
CA ARG A 151 -8.68 4.95 27.10
C ARG A 151 -9.68 4.33 26.13
N GLU A 152 -10.83 4.96 25.97
CA GLU A 152 -11.84 4.59 24.98
C GLU A 152 -11.67 5.42 23.70
N LEU A 153 -12.04 4.85 22.57
CA LEU A 153 -12.09 5.54 21.28
C LEU A 153 -13.36 6.38 21.13
N THR A 154 -14.44 5.95 21.79
CA THR A 154 -15.78 6.56 21.66
C THR A 154 -15.75 8.06 21.87
N GLY A 155 -16.25 8.80 20.88
CA GLY A 155 -16.35 10.26 20.90
C GLY A 155 -15.01 11.01 20.76
N ARG A 156 -13.88 10.30 20.58
CA ARG A 156 -12.57 10.91 20.32
C ARG A 156 -12.48 11.46 18.91
N THR A 157 -11.44 12.24 18.66
CA THR A 157 -11.17 12.82 17.33
C THR A 157 -10.10 11.99 16.61
N LEU A 158 -10.43 11.56 15.40
CA LEU A 158 -9.51 10.93 14.45
C LEU A 158 -9.17 11.92 13.35
N GLY A 159 -7.88 12.21 13.16
CA GLY A 159 -7.37 12.95 12.02
C GLY A 159 -6.85 11.99 10.96
N ILE A 160 -7.31 12.15 9.72
CA ILE A 160 -6.92 11.32 8.58
C ILE A 160 -6.16 12.17 7.57
N ILE A 161 -4.96 11.75 7.18
CA ILE A 161 -4.18 12.32 6.09
C ILE A 161 -4.30 11.40 4.88
N GLY A 162 -4.98 11.88 3.82
CA GLY A 162 -5.37 11.09 2.65
C GLY A 162 -6.70 10.35 2.85
N LEU A 163 -7.78 10.87 2.27
CA LEU A 163 -9.13 10.31 2.39
C LEU A 163 -9.52 9.46 1.16
N GLY A 164 -8.53 8.72 0.59
CA GLY A 164 -8.72 7.77 -0.51
C GLY A 164 -9.45 6.48 -0.07
N ASN A 165 -9.20 5.35 -0.77
CA ASN A 165 -9.90 4.08 -0.50
C ASN A 165 -9.75 3.60 0.96
N ILE A 166 -8.55 3.68 1.52
CA ILE A 166 -8.27 3.28 2.90
C ILE A 166 -8.84 4.32 3.86
N GLY A 167 -8.49 5.60 3.68
CA GLY A 167 -8.90 6.66 4.59
C GLY A 167 -10.42 6.80 4.73
N GLN A 168 -11.17 6.70 3.64
CA GLN A 168 -12.64 6.71 3.69
C GLN A 168 -13.20 5.49 4.44
N ARG A 169 -12.54 4.30 4.31
CA ARG A 169 -12.99 3.11 5.03
C ARG A 169 -12.68 3.22 6.53
N VAL A 170 -11.50 3.75 6.89
CA VAL A 170 -11.15 4.07 8.28
C VAL A 170 -12.16 5.08 8.86
N SER A 171 -12.50 6.14 8.12
CA SER A 171 -13.50 7.12 8.50
C SER A 171 -14.86 6.47 8.81
N ALA A 172 -15.35 5.64 7.88
CA ALA A 172 -16.64 4.97 8.03
C ALA A 172 -16.68 4.03 9.25
N LEU A 173 -15.61 3.25 9.47
CA LEU A 173 -15.53 2.33 10.61
C LEU A 173 -15.38 3.08 11.93
N ALA A 174 -14.49 4.08 12.02
CA ALA A 174 -14.28 4.84 13.24
C ALA A 174 -15.50 5.68 13.62
N GLY A 175 -16.12 6.33 12.66
CA GLY A 175 -17.36 7.09 12.88
C GLY A 175 -18.55 6.20 13.24
N GLY A 176 -18.73 5.09 12.50
CA GLY A 176 -19.87 4.20 12.68
C GLY A 176 -19.82 3.33 13.93
N LEU A 177 -18.62 2.79 14.28
CA LEU A 177 -18.48 1.86 15.40
C LEU A 177 -18.22 2.57 16.74
N PHE A 178 -17.46 3.69 16.72
CA PHE A 178 -16.99 4.37 17.94
C PHE A 178 -17.49 5.80 18.06
N GLU A 179 -18.38 6.25 17.18
CA GLU A 179 -18.88 7.63 17.18
C GLU A 179 -17.76 8.68 17.21
N MET A 180 -16.61 8.35 16.57
CA MET A 180 -15.48 9.27 16.52
C MET A 180 -15.79 10.47 15.63
N LYS A 181 -15.25 11.63 16.02
CA LYS A 181 -15.24 12.82 15.15
C LYS A 181 -14.11 12.65 14.16
N VAL A 182 -14.41 12.55 12.86
CA VAL A 182 -13.38 12.38 11.84
C VAL A 182 -13.06 13.73 11.19
N LEU A 183 -11.82 14.13 11.30
CA LEU A 183 -11.19 15.23 10.57
C LEU A 183 -10.34 14.65 9.45
N ALA A 184 -10.28 15.30 8.30
CA ALA A 184 -9.40 14.83 7.25
C ALA A 184 -8.74 15.97 6.48
N TYR A 185 -7.52 15.71 5.99
CA TYR A 185 -6.79 16.53 5.04
C TYR A 185 -6.53 15.71 3.79
N ASP A 186 -7.01 16.21 2.65
CA ASP A 186 -6.75 15.66 1.32
C ASP A 186 -6.90 16.81 0.30
N PRO A 187 -5.82 17.26 -0.35
CA PRO A 187 -5.88 18.41 -1.24
C PRO A 187 -6.53 18.13 -2.60
N TYR A 188 -6.85 16.86 -2.91
CA TYR A 188 -7.28 16.43 -4.24
C TYR A 188 -8.78 16.15 -4.35
N ILE A 189 -9.51 16.21 -3.25
CA ILE A 189 -10.96 15.90 -3.24
C ILE A 189 -11.79 17.11 -2.90
N THR A 190 -13.05 17.09 -3.32
CA THR A 190 -14.00 18.19 -3.10
C THR A 190 -14.60 18.20 -1.70
N ALA A 191 -15.19 19.32 -1.28
CA ALA A 191 -15.94 19.38 -0.02
C ALA A 191 -17.11 18.39 0.03
N GLU A 192 -17.68 18.03 -1.12
CA GLU A 192 -18.72 17.01 -1.25
C GLU A 192 -18.16 15.63 -0.90
N ASP A 193 -16.99 15.28 -1.48
CA ASP A 193 -16.32 14.01 -1.20
C ASP A 193 -16.02 13.83 0.30
N PHE A 194 -15.57 14.88 0.99
CA PHE A 194 -15.35 14.82 2.44
C PHE A 194 -16.64 14.45 3.18
N ARG A 195 -17.75 15.08 2.81
CA ARG A 195 -19.05 14.83 3.45
C ARG A 195 -19.54 13.40 3.19
N GLU A 196 -19.46 12.93 1.94
CA GLU A 196 -19.86 11.58 1.56
C GLU A 196 -19.00 10.51 2.24
N ARG A 197 -17.71 10.81 2.46
CA ARG A 197 -16.77 9.92 3.15
C ARG A 197 -16.79 10.07 4.67
N GLY A 198 -17.75 10.83 5.22
CA GLY A 198 -18.01 10.94 6.66
C GLY A 198 -16.94 11.71 7.44
N ALA A 199 -16.19 12.62 6.80
CA ALA A 199 -15.15 13.40 7.42
C ALA A 199 -15.37 14.92 7.26
N ARG A 200 -14.88 15.72 8.20
CA ARG A 200 -14.82 17.17 8.11
C ARG A 200 -13.46 17.60 7.57
N PRO A 201 -13.41 18.41 6.49
CA PRO A 201 -12.14 18.95 5.99
C PRO A 201 -11.53 19.92 6.99
N VAL A 202 -10.20 19.84 7.14
CA VAL A 202 -9.40 20.76 7.95
C VAL A 202 -8.05 21.01 7.28
N ASP A 203 -7.34 22.04 7.72
CA ASP A 203 -5.98 22.30 7.29
C ASP A 203 -5.01 21.23 7.85
N PHE A 204 -3.86 21.05 7.19
CA PHE A 204 -2.88 20.03 7.54
C PHE A 204 -2.45 20.12 9.02
N ASP A 205 -2.15 21.32 9.51
CA ASP A 205 -1.73 21.56 10.89
C ASP A 205 -2.84 21.21 11.91
N ASP A 206 -4.10 21.40 11.53
CA ASP A 206 -5.26 21.07 12.37
C ASP A 206 -5.40 19.55 12.62
N ILE A 207 -4.94 18.73 11.68
CA ILE A 207 -4.90 17.27 11.86
C ILE A 207 -4.12 16.92 13.14
N PHE A 208 -2.97 17.52 13.33
CA PHE A 208 -2.09 17.22 14.49
C PHE A 208 -2.61 17.86 15.76
N SER A 209 -3.01 19.12 15.72
CA SER A 209 -3.40 19.88 16.90
C SER A 209 -4.74 19.47 17.49
N GLN A 210 -5.70 19.00 16.68
CA GLN A 210 -7.06 18.69 17.12
C GLN A 210 -7.33 17.20 17.36
N SER A 211 -6.47 16.28 16.86
CA SER A 211 -6.75 14.85 16.90
C SER A 211 -6.26 14.15 18.16
N ASP A 212 -6.96 13.09 18.55
CA ASP A 212 -6.53 12.14 19.57
C ASP A 212 -5.82 10.94 18.93
N PHE A 213 -6.09 10.70 17.64
CA PHE A 213 -5.40 9.74 16.77
C PHE A 213 -5.14 10.40 15.43
N VAL A 214 -3.93 10.26 14.91
CA VAL A 214 -3.56 10.68 13.54
C VAL A 214 -3.28 9.44 12.73
N SER A 215 -3.97 9.27 11.59
CA SER A 215 -3.79 8.13 10.67
C SER A 215 -3.34 8.62 9.29
N VAL A 216 -2.20 8.10 8.83
CA VAL A 216 -1.63 8.43 7.52
C VAL A 216 -2.03 7.36 6.51
N ASN A 217 -2.71 7.78 5.41
CA ASN A 217 -3.26 6.89 4.37
C ASN A 217 -3.03 7.43 2.94
N CYS A 218 -2.15 8.43 2.77
CA CYS A 218 -1.78 8.97 1.46
C CYS A 218 -0.65 8.15 0.81
N PRO A 219 -0.49 8.17 -0.52
CA PRO A 219 0.64 7.54 -1.20
C PRO A 219 1.95 8.29 -0.94
N LEU A 220 3.09 7.61 -1.12
CA LEU A 220 4.40 8.24 -1.19
C LEU A 220 4.56 8.90 -2.56
N SER A 221 4.90 10.19 -2.58
CA SER A 221 5.20 11.00 -3.75
C SER A 221 6.23 12.08 -3.39
N GLU A 222 6.67 12.88 -4.36
CA GLU A 222 7.53 14.04 -4.08
C GLU A 222 6.88 15.01 -3.08
N GLU A 223 5.55 15.18 -3.13
CA GLU A 223 4.81 16.10 -2.25
C GLU A 223 4.64 15.55 -0.84
N THR A 224 4.61 14.23 -0.68
CA THR A 224 4.36 13.57 0.62
C THR A 224 5.64 13.04 1.26
N THR A 225 6.77 13.02 0.55
CA THR A 225 8.06 12.62 1.09
C THR A 225 8.47 13.53 2.25
N ALA A 226 8.73 12.94 3.41
CA ALA A 226 9.14 13.62 4.64
C ALA A 226 8.22 14.78 5.06
N MET A 227 6.93 14.74 4.69
CA MET A 227 5.99 15.83 5.00
C MET A 227 5.60 15.89 6.48
N ILE A 228 5.87 14.83 7.25
CA ILE A 228 5.60 14.77 8.70
C ILE A 228 6.93 14.64 9.43
N GLY A 229 7.28 15.67 10.21
CA GLY A 229 8.54 15.72 10.95
C GLY A 229 8.34 16.18 12.40
N ALA A 230 9.44 16.62 13.03
CA ALA A 230 9.44 17.05 14.41
C ALA A 230 8.44 18.18 14.69
N ARG A 231 8.17 19.07 13.74
CA ARG A 231 7.20 20.16 13.87
C ARG A 231 5.79 19.60 14.05
N GLU A 232 5.37 18.70 13.19
CA GLU A 232 4.04 18.11 13.18
C GLU A 232 3.81 17.26 14.44
N TYR A 233 4.78 16.44 14.82
CA TYR A 233 4.69 15.66 16.06
C TYR A 233 4.57 16.53 17.30
N ARG A 234 5.29 17.66 17.39
CA ARG A 234 5.20 18.59 18.53
C ARG A 234 3.87 19.35 18.59
N MET A 235 3.10 19.37 17.52
CA MET A 235 1.74 19.92 17.50
C MET A 235 0.71 18.93 18.04
N MET A 236 1.02 17.64 18.12
CA MET A 236 0.11 16.62 18.62
C MET A 236 -0.17 16.82 20.11
N LYS A 237 -1.36 16.38 20.54
CA LYS A 237 -1.67 16.32 21.97
C LYS A 237 -0.75 15.32 22.66
N PRO A 238 -0.29 15.57 23.90
CA PRO A 238 0.52 14.59 24.65
C PRO A 238 -0.20 13.24 24.86
N SER A 239 -1.49 13.22 24.70
CA SER A 239 -2.33 12.02 24.80
C SER A 239 -2.65 11.37 23.47
N ALA A 240 -2.17 11.90 22.36
CA ALA A 240 -2.49 11.42 21.00
C ALA A 240 -1.58 10.26 20.57
N TYR A 241 -2.07 9.48 19.64
CA TYR A 241 -1.36 8.38 18.99
C TYR A 241 -1.17 8.65 17.50
N PHE A 242 0.01 8.31 16.99
CA PHE A 242 0.33 8.38 15.56
C PHE A 242 0.25 6.98 14.94
N ILE A 243 -0.49 6.83 13.83
CA ILE A 243 -0.68 5.54 13.14
C ILE A 243 -0.31 5.70 11.67
N THR A 244 0.52 4.82 11.16
CA THR A 244 0.83 4.78 9.72
C THR A 244 0.85 3.36 9.18
N THR A 245 0.14 3.16 8.07
CA THR A 245 0.11 1.93 7.28
C THR A 245 0.31 2.27 5.79
N ALA A 246 0.85 3.47 5.52
CA ALA A 246 1.03 4.00 4.17
C ALA A 246 2.40 3.63 3.58
N ARG A 247 3.43 4.45 3.84
CA ARG A 247 4.84 4.23 3.46
C ARG A 247 5.76 4.89 4.49
N GLY A 248 6.93 4.29 4.75
CA GLY A 248 7.92 4.79 5.71
C GLY A 248 8.40 6.21 5.40
N GLY A 249 8.86 6.49 4.19
CA GLY A 249 9.42 7.78 3.80
C GLY A 249 8.46 8.99 3.83
N ILE A 250 7.20 8.83 4.20
CA ILE A 250 6.24 9.92 4.37
C ILE A 250 6.51 10.71 5.66
N HIS A 251 7.07 10.06 6.68
CA HIS A 251 7.34 10.66 7.97
C HIS A 251 8.78 10.42 8.42
N ASP A 252 9.27 11.28 9.29
CA ASP A 252 10.60 11.17 9.91
C ASP A 252 10.51 10.26 11.16
N GLU A 253 11.02 9.03 11.03
CA GLU A 253 11.00 8.02 12.10
C GLU A 253 11.93 8.39 13.26
N ALA A 254 13.04 9.09 13.00
CA ALA A 254 13.94 9.57 14.03
C ALA A 254 13.31 10.71 14.84
N ALA A 255 12.60 11.62 14.18
CA ALA A 255 11.83 12.66 14.85
C ALA A 255 10.70 12.07 15.71
N LEU A 256 10.02 11.01 15.21
CA LEU A 256 9.02 10.29 16.00
C LEU A 256 9.62 9.66 17.26
N ALA A 257 10.76 8.99 17.13
CA ALA A 257 11.46 8.41 18.28
C ALA A 257 11.81 9.46 19.33
N ASN A 258 12.30 10.63 18.91
CA ASN A 258 12.62 11.73 19.81
C ASN A 258 11.40 12.25 20.60
N VAL A 259 10.26 12.47 19.94
CA VAL A 259 9.06 12.96 20.65
C VAL A 259 8.41 11.91 21.53
N LEU A 260 8.61 10.61 21.24
CA LEU A 260 8.21 9.50 22.10
C LEU A 260 9.08 9.46 23.36
N ASP A 261 10.39 9.63 23.24
CA ASP A 261 11.34 9.68 24.36
C ASP A 261 11.07 10.89 25.27
N GLU A 262 10.75 12.04 24.68
CA GLU A 262 10.34 13.26 25.38
C GLU A 262 8.94 13.16 26.01
N GLY A 263 8.16 12.11 25.74
CA GLY A 263 6.79 11.93 26.22
C GLY A 263 5.77 12.93 25.66
N LEU A 264 6.04 13.49 24.47
CA LEU A 264 5.18 14.49 23.81
C LEU A 264 4.01 13.88 23.05
N VAL A 265 4.06 12.57 22.80
CA VAL A 265 2.96 11.77 22.23
C VAL A 265 2.77 10.49 23.04
N ALA A 266 1.55 9.97 23.10
CA ALA A 266 1.23 8.82 23.93
C ALA A 266 1.77 7.50 23.39
N GLY A 267 1.97 7.40 22.08
CA GLY A 267 2.50 6.21 21.42
C GLY A 267 2.28 6.25 19.92
N ALA A 268 2.73 5.20 19.23
CA ALA A 268 2.62 5.08 17.79
C ALA A 268 2.34 3.63 17.33
N GLY A 269 1.71 3.48 16.16
CA GLY A 269 1.52 2.22 15.46
C GLY A 269 2.05 2.33 14.02
N LEU A 270 2.99 1.48 13.66
CA LEU A 270 3.62 1.50 12.34
C LEU A 270 3.57 0.11 11.70
N ASP A 271 3.13 0.07 10.45
CA ASP A 271 3.18 -1.13 9.60
C ASP A 271 4.25 -1.01 8.51
N VAL A 272 4.85 0.17 8.36
CA VAL A 272 5.77 0.53 7.28
C VAL A 272 6.98 1.29 7.80
N PHE A 273 8.14 1.15 7.12
CA PHE A 273 9.43 1.69 7.52
C PHE A 273 10.25 2.16 6.31
N ASP A 274 11.32 2.90 6.56
CA ASP A 274 12.32 3.25 5.58
C ASP A 274 13.74 3.14 6.19
N PRO A 275 14.56 2.09 5.82
CA PRO A 275 14.26 1.01 4.85
C PRO A 275 13.35 -0.09 5.40
N GLU A 276 12.81 -0.90 4.50
CA GLU A 276 12.12 -2.15 4.83
C GLU A 276 12.95 -3.38 4.39
N PRO A 277 13.15 -4.39 5.28
CA PRO A 277 12.81 -4.38 6.71
C PRO A 277 13.69 -3.39 7.50
N PRO A 278 13.17 -2.83 8.61
CA PRO A 278 13.97 -1.96 9.47
C PRO A 278 15.11 -2.73 10.14
N PRO A 279 16.28 -2.09 10.40
CA PRO A 279 17.39 -2.74 11.07
C PRO A 279 17.03 -3.13 12.51
N ALA A 280 17.70 -4.16 13.05
CA ALA A 280 17.37 -4.70 14.38
C ALA A 280 17.58 -3.70 15.54
N ASP A 281 18.40 -2.69 15.35
CA ASP A 281 18.68 -1.60 16.30
C ASP A 281 17.86 -0.34 16.01
N HIS A 282 16.81 -0.46 15.22
CA HIS A 282 15.94 0.68 14.88
C HIS A 282 15.34 1.30 16.16
N PRO A 283 15.44 2.63 16.35
CA PRO A 283 15.08 3.30 17.61
C PRO A 283 13.66 2.98 18.09
N LEU A 284 12.69 2.88 17.18
CA LEU A 284 11.29 2.62 17.53
C LEU A 284 11.05 1.24 18.15
N MET A 285 11.96 0.28 17.99
CA MET A 285 11.83 -1.07 18.56
C MET A 285 12.03 -1.09 20.08
N GLY A 286 12.64 -0.04 20.65
CA GLY A 286 12.89 0.08 22.09
C GLY A 286 11.72 0.58 22.92
N PHE A 287 10.63 1.07 22.30
CA PHE A 287 9.52 1.69 23.00
C PHE A 287 8.38 0.70 23.32
N ASP A 288 7.97 0.63 24.58
CA ASP A 288 6.83 -0.19 24.99
C ASP A 288 5.48 0.34 24.47
N ASN A 289 5.38 1.65 24.24
CA ASN A 289 4.19 2.33 23.70
C ASN A 289 4.17 2.45 22.19
N VAL A 290 5.01 1.67 21.50
CA VAL A 290 5.01 1.55 20.04
C VAL A 290 4.60 0.13 19.61
N LEU A 291 3.65 0.05 18.67
CA LEU A 291 3.19 -1.19 18.05
C LEU A 291 3.72 -1.23 16.62
N LEU A 292 4.47 -2.29 16.31
CA LEU A 292 5.11 -2.48 15.01
C LEU A 292 4.55 -3.72 14.33
N SER A 293 4.34 -3.67 13.02
CA SER A 293 4.02 -4.82 12.19
C SER A 293 4.80 -4.75 10.85
N PRO A 294 5.11 -5.91 10.24
CA PRO A 294 6.05 -5.99 9.13
C PRO A 294 5.35 -5.86 7.76
N HIS A 295 4.70 -4.72 7.51
CA HIS A 295 3.99 -4.38 6.27
C HIS A 295 2.92 -5.43 5.90
N VAL A 296 2.09 -5.80 6.87
CA VAL A 296 1.06 -6.85 6.73
C VAL A 296 -0.37 -6.33 6.82
N ALA A 297 -0.56 -5.02 6.97
CA ALA A 297 -1.90 -4.44 7.09
C ALA A 297 -2.82 -4.80 5.91
N GLY A 298 -2.23 -4.95 4.72
CA GLY A 298 -2.94 -5.35 3.50
C GLY A 298 -2.98 -6.86 3.24
N ILE A 299 -2.53 -7.72 4.16
CA ILE A 299 -2.39 -9.17 3.93
C ILE A 299 -3.39 -9.94 4.79
N THR A 300 -4.53 -10.27 4.19
CA THR A 300 -5.55 -11.20 4.71
C THR A 300 -5.97 -12.14 3.59
N ASP A 301 -6.62 -13.24 3.92
CA ASP A 301 -7.13 -14.19 2.93
C ASP A 301 -8.00 -13.49 1.89
N GLU A 302 -8.91 -12.61 2.33
CA GLU A 302 -9.82 -11.88 1.46
C GLU A 302 -9.08 -10.85 0.58
N SER A 303 -8.12 -10.12 1.15
CA SER A 303 -7.39 -9.09 0.39
C SER A 303 -6.43 -9.68 -0.63
N THR A 304 -5.74 -10.79 -0.30
CA THR A 304 -4.86 -11.50 -1.24
C THR A 304 -5.65 -12.13 -2.38
N HIS A 305 -6.82 -12.70 -2.07
CA HIS A 305 -7.76 -13.19 -3.09
C HIS A 305 -8.24 -12.06 -4.02
N ASN A 306 -8.65 -10.92 -3.46
CA ASN A 306 -9.06 -9.76 -4.25
C ASN A 306 -7.91 -9.20 -5.12
N MET A 307 -6.70 -9.07 -4.56
CA MET A 307 -5.54 -8.60 -5.31
C MET A 307 -5.22 -9.52 -6.49
N ALA A 308 -5.25 -10.83 -6.29
CA ALA A 308 -4.95 -11.80 -7.34
C ALA A 308 -6.04 -11.86 -8.42
N SER A 309 -7.31 -11.94 -8.01
CA SER A 309 -8.43 -12.00 -8.96
C SER A 309 -8.55 -10.73 -9.80
N TRP A 310 -8.44 -9.54 -9.17
CA TRP A 310 -8.48 -8.27 -9.89
C TRP A 310 -7.30 -8.08 -10.83
N ALA A 311 -6.10 -8.56 -10.46
CA ALA A 311 -4.95 -8.54 -11.35
C ALA A 311 -5.19 -9.42 -12.57
N ALA A 312 -5.70 -10.64 -12.38
CA ALA A 312 -6.03 -11.56 -13.47
C ALA A 312 -7.08 -10.97 -14.41
N GLU A 313 -8.16 -10.39 -13.90
CA GLU A 313 -9.20 -9.73 -14.70
C GLU A 313 -8.65 -8.54 -15.51
N GLN A 314 -7.72 -7.76 -14.94
CA GLN A 314 -7.04 -6.70 -15.69
C GLN A 314 -6.15 -7.26 -16.79
N TRP A 315 -5.45 -8.37 -16.56
CA TRP A 315 -4.67 -9.05 -17.59
C TRP A 315 -5.53 -9.51 -18.74
N LEU A 316 -6.69 -10.12 -18.48
CA LEU A 316 -7.64 -10.49 -19.54
C LEU A 316 -8.10 -9.26 -20.33
N THR A 317 -8.32 -8.14 -19.65
CA THR A 317 -8.71 -6.87 -20.27
C THR A 317 -7.60 -6.33 -21.18
N ILE A 318 -6.35 -6.28 -20.69
CA ILE A 318 -5.17 -5.79 -21.41
C ILE A 318 -4.90 -6.67 -22.65
N PHE A 319 -4.91 -7.99 -22.49
CA PHE A 319 -4.62 -8.92 -23.58
C PHE A 319 -5.71 -8.96 -24.67
N ARG A 320 -6.92 -8.53 -24.34
CA ARG A 320 -8.01 -8.29 -25.30
C ARG A 320 -7.93 -6.90 -25.96
N GLY A 321 -6.86 -6.15 -25.71
CA GLY A 321 -6.66 -4.80 -26.26
C GLY A 321 -7.60 -3.73 -25.68
N ARG A 322 -8.15 -3.95 -24.50
CA ARG A 322 -9.07 -3.00 -23.83
C ARG A 322 -8.35 -2.21 -22.75
N ARG A 323 -8.87 -1.02 -22.45
CA ARG A 323 -8.35 -0.18 -21.37
C ARG A 323 -8.68 -0.80 -20.00
N PRO A 324 -7.66 -1.10 -19.18
CA PRO A 324 -7.89 -1.66 -17.85
C PRO A 324 -8.50 -0.62 -16.89
N PRO A 325 -9.31 -1.06 -15.92
CA PRO A 325 -10.04 -0.14 -15.03
C PRO A 325 -9.14 0.60 -14.03
N ARG A 326 -7.97 0.05 -13.69
CA ARG A 326 -7.04 0.62 -12.69
C ARG A 326 -5.70 0.99 -13.33
N LEU A 327 -5.80 1.76 -14.42
CA LEU A 327 -4.64 2.26 -15.16
C LEU A 327 -4.00 3.44 -14.41
N ILE A 328 -2.73 3.29 -14.03
CA ILE A 328 -1.96 4.29 -13.29
C ILE A 328 -1.45 5.39 -14.20
N ASN A 329 -1.07 5.04 -15.44
CA ASN A 329 -0.45 5.95 -16.40
C ASN A 329 -1.32 6.13 -17.66
N PRO A 330 -2.46 6.82 -17.55
CA PRO A 330 -3.38 7.02 -18.68
C PRO A 330 -2.74 7.77 -19.85
N GLU A 331 -1.69 8.53 -19.63
CA GLU A 331 -0.89 9.26 -20.61
C GLU A 331 -0.21 8.31 -21.61
N ALA A 332 0.11 7.07 -21.20
CA ALA A 332 0.68 6.06 -22.07
C ALA A 332 -0.30 5.53 -23.13
N TRP A 333 -1.62 5.73 -22.95
CA TRP A 333 -2.64 5.07 -23.78
C TRP A 333 -2.49 5.31 -25.28
N PRO A 334 -2.22 6.53 -25.76
CA PRO A 334 -2.01 6.77 -27.20
C PRO A 334 -0.82 5.97 -27.78
N ALA A 335 0.31 5.98 -27.09
CA ALA A 335 1.51 5.23 -27.49
C ALA A 335 1.32 3.71 -27.33
N TYR A 336 0.56 3.28 -26.32
CA TYR A 336 0.19 1.88 -26.12
C TYR A 336 -0.60 1.31 -27.30
N ARG A 337 -1.51 2.04 -27.91
CA ARG A 337 -2.28 1.58 -29.09
C ARG A 337 -1.35 1.17 -30.23
N GLU A 338 -0.33 1.98 -30.51
CA GLU A 338 0.68 1.69 -31.55
C GLU A 338 1.57 0.50 -31.14
N ARG A 339 1.98 0.45 -29.87
CA ARG A 339 2.75 -0.67 -29.33
C ARG A 339 1.97 -1.96 -29.40
N TYR A 340 0.71 -1.96 -28.97
CA TYR A 340 -0.17 -3.13 -29.00
C TYR A 340 -0.27 -3.70 -30.41
N LYS A 341 -0.55 -2.84 -31.40
CA LYS A 341 -0.61 -3.23 -32.82
C LYS A 341 0.72 -3.81 -33.31
N ARG A 342 1.84 -3.20 -32.98
CA ARG A 342 3.17 -3.66 -33.37
C ARG A 342 3.49 -5.04 -32.78
N VAL A 343 3.18 -5.26 -31.52
CA VAL A 343 3.53 -6.48 -30.78
C VAL A 343 2.58 -7.63 -31.13
N THR A 344 1.31 -7.33 -31.31
CA THR A 344 0.27 -8.36 -31.43
C THR A 344 -0.24 -8.55 -32.86
N GLY A 345 -0.06 -7.58 -33.74
CA GLY A 345 -0.68 -7.51 -35.04
C GLY A 345 -2.15 -7.04 -35.03
N ASP A 346 -2.76 -6.91 -33.85
CA ASP A 346 -4.16 -6.53 -33.69
C ASP A 346 -4.29 -5.04 -33.32
N ASN A 347 -5.44 -4.43 -33.53
CA ASN A 347 -5.75 -3.11 -33.00
C ASN A 347 -6.35 -3.28 -31.58
N VAL A 348 -6.20 -2.24 -30.76
CA VAL A 348 -6.95 -2.17 -29.49
C VAL A 348 -8.46 -2.16 -29.80
N ALA A 349 -9.24 -2.74 -28.89
CA ALA A 349 -10.69 -2.66 -28.95
C ALA A 349 -11.15 -1.28 -28.43
N ASP A 350 -12.09 -0.65 -29.12
CA ASP A 350 -12.67 0.63 -28.69
C ASP A 350 -13.52 0.46 -27.43
#